data_e7a390ffc0d560fb99bd02251004b0da
#
_entry.id   e7a390ffc0d560fb99bd02251004b0da
#
_cell.length_a   1.000
_cell.length_b   1.000
_cell.length_c   1.000
_cell.angle_alpha   90.00
_cell.angle_beta   90.00
_cell.angle_gamma   90.00
#
_symmetry.space_group_name_H-M   'P 1'
#
loop_
_entity.id
_entity.type
_entity.pdbx_description
1 polymer ?
#
loop_
_entity_poly.entity_id
_entity_poly.type
_entity_poly.pdbx_seq_one_letter_code
_entity_poly.pdbx_strand_id
1 'polypeptide(L)'
;MTLQETSNGKINVIKYSSSIPSDKIVLCIHGFCCDARIFDYFGNSLAKNGFDVYSIDLPGHGKSYGDKGDLDFDTCLTSIHDIVTKLKGTSKLFILAHSMGCTYALWYAHTFKKSIDGLILFAPYVRIPSIKKRSEIEPSNIRFLYFLLRKILTPKTRIMATQKLPNFLKIGGLEIEQMLKDAALNFHYSYRYIVDVLAFRNTMISKLADIDVPVLFLHGKKDRNVFPEVSSQFCNLVNSTDKKIDILDCGHWFNHCIFYSQDKQYSEESRVQIINLVKNWIFSH
;
A
#
# COMPACT_ATOMS: atom_id res chain seq x y z
N MET A 1 9.45 16.53 5.12
CA MET A 1 10.16 15.24 4.99
C MET A 1 11.21 15.16 6.07
N THR A 2 11.23 14.09 6.81
CA THR A 2 12.23 13.83 7.87
C THR A 2 12.70 12.38 7.78
N LEU A 3 13.98 12.14 8.10
CA LEU A 3 14.49 10.79 8.24
C LEU A 3 14.31 10.35 9.70
N GLN A 4 13.62 9.23 9.90
CA GLN A 4 13.39 8.63 11.20
C GLN A 4 14.31 7.41 11.35
N GLU A 5 15.05 7.35 12.46
CA GLU A 5 15.88 6.18 12.79
C GLU A 5 14.98 4.98 13.10
N THR A 6 15.34 3.81 12.57
CA THR A 6 14.77 2.51 12.91
C THR A 6 15.91 1.55 13.26
N SER A 7 15.61 0.36 13.75
CA SER A 7 16.60 -0.67 14.07
C SER A 7 17.45 -1.07 12.88
N ASN A 8 16.92 -0.92 11.67
CA ASN A 8 17.57 -1.37 10.42
C ASN A 8 18.17 -0.22 9.58
N GLY A 9 17.82 1.05 9.89
CA GLY A 9 18.30 2.22 9.13
C GLY A 9 17.29 3.36 9.13
N LYS A 10 17.53 4.38 8.31
CA LYS A 10 16.70 5.58 8.28
C LYS A 10 15.54 5.45 7.31
N ILE A 11 14.32 5.61 7.80
CA ILE A 11 13.10 5.67 7.00
C ILE A 11 12.74 7.13 6.70
N ASN A 12 12.46 7.44 5.45
CA ASN A 12 11.91 8.73 5.06
C ASN A 12 10.42 8.79 5.41
N VAL A 13 10.04 9.85 6.13
CA VAL A 13 8.67 10.10 6.56
C VAL A 13 8.23 11.49 6.10
N ILE A 14 7.09 11.55 5.45
CA ILE A 14 6.39 12.81 5.17
C ILE A 14 5.29 12.96 6.20
N LYS A 15 5.34 14.03 6.99
CA LYS A 15 4.30 14.39 7.94
C LYS A 15 3.36 15.43 7.33
N TYR A 16 2.07 15.19 7.43
CA TYR A 16 1.00 16.15 7.15
C TYR A 16 0.31 16.44 8.48
N SER A 17 0.58 17.61 9.05
CA SER A 17 0.11 17.94 10.39
C SER A 17 -1.27 18.55 10.38
N SER A 18 -2.12 18.09 11.28
CA SER A 18 -3.35 18.79 11.60
C SER A 18 -3.05 20.19 12.18
N SER A 19 -3.93 21.13 11.88
CA SER A 19 -3.90 22.47 12.49
C SER A 19 -4.51 22.50 13.91
N ILE A 20 -5.19 21.43 14.29
CA ILE A 20 -5.78 21.23 15.62
C ILE A 20 -5.15 19.99 16.28
N PRO A 21 -5.08 19.91 17.63
CA PRO A 21 -4.61 18.71 18.31
C PRO A 21 -5.37 17.46 17.84
N SER A 22 -4.65 16.40 17.51
CA SER A 22 -5.23 15.14 17.05
C SER A 22 -4.82 13.99 17.96
N ASP A 23 -5.81 13.20 18.36
CA ASP A 23 -5.64 11.92 19.05
C ASP A 23 -5.65 10.73 18.07
N LYS A 24 -5.73 11.01 16.77
CA LYS A 24 -5.82 10.01 15.71
C LYS A 24 -4.70 10.20 14.69
N ILE A 25 -3.94 9.14 14.50
CA ILE A 25 -2.80 9.06 13.59
C ILE A 25 -3.13 8.12 12.44
N VAL A 26 -2.78 8.52 11.22
CA VAL A 26 -2.88 7.68 10.03
C VAL A 26 -1.48 7.48 9.46
N LEU A 27 -1.01 6.22 9.43
CA LEU A 27 0.23 5.82 8.80
C LEU A 27 -0.04 5.27 7.40
N CYS A 28 0.46 5.92 6.36
CA CYS A 28 0.26 5.55 4.97
C CYS A 28 1.42 4.70 4.43
N ILE A 29 1.09 3.55 3.81
CA ILE A 29 2.06 2.61 3.21
C ILE A 29 1.77 2.48 1.71
N HIS A 30 2.74 2.88 0.89
CA HIS A 30 2.61 2.93 -0.57
C HIS A 30 2.63 1.55 -1.24
N GLY A 31 2.15 1.52 -2.48
CA GLY A 31 2.14 0.34 -3.34
C GLY A 31 3.45 0.11 -4.09
N PHE A 32 3.41 -0.87 -5.01
CA PHE A 32 4.52 -1.25 -5.87
C PHE A 32 4.94 -0.09 -6.78
N CYS A 33 6.22 0.06 -7.01
CA CYS A 33 6.83 1.11 -7.82
C CYS A 33 6.70 2.55 -7.29
N CYS A 34 6.13 2.76 -6.11
CA CYS A 34 5.81 4.07 -5.56
C CYS A 34 6.71 4.48 -4.39
N ASP A 35 6.47 5.66 -3.87
CA ASP A 35 7.01 6.17 -2.61
C ASP A 35 5.94 6.96 -1.83
N ALA A 36 6.33 7.54 -0.68
CA ALA A 36 5.44 8.23 0.23
C ALA A 36 4.64 9.36 -0.41
N ARG A 37 5.15 9.99 -1.46
CA ARG A 37 4.53 11.17 -2.12
C ARG A 37 3.22 10.86 -2.82
N ILE A 38 2.93 9.56 -3.10
CA ILE A 38 1.63 9.21 -3.69
C ILE A 38 0.44 9.62 -2.82
N PHE A 39 0.68 9.83 -1.53
CA PHE A 39 -0.34 10.24 -0.59
C PHE A 39 -0.42 11.75 -0.35
N ASP A 40 0.29 12.60 -1.11
CA ASP A 40 0.34 14.04 -0.85
C ASP A 40 -1.05 14.70 -0.85
N TYR A 41 -1.89 14.38 -1.83
CA TYR A 41 -3.26 14.89 -1.86
C TYR A 41 -4.07 14.37 -0.69
N PHE A 42 -4.00 13.07 -0.46
CA PHE A 42 -4.77 12.36 0.57
C PHE A 42 -4.34 12.81 1.98
N GLY A 43 -3.04 12.84 2.23
CA GLY A 43 -2.47 13.23 3.52
C GLY A 43 -2.81 14.68 3.88
N ASN A 44 -2.67 15.62 2.94
CA ASN A 44 -3.06 17.01 3.15
C ASN A 44 -4.57 17.14 3.41
N SER A 45 -5.40 16.37 2.71
CA SER A 45 -6.86 16.42 2.88
C SER A 45 -7.28 15.89 4.23
N LEU A 46 -6.71 14.79 4.71
CA LEU A 46 -6.98 14.26 6.05
C LEU A 46 -6.44 15.18 7.15
N ALA A 47 -5.26 15.77 6.96
CA ALA A 47 -4.70 16.71 7.92
C ALA A 47 -5.60 17.93 8.14
N LYS A 48 -6.18 18.50 7.06
CA LYS A 48 -7.20 19.56 7.15
C LYS A 48 -8.47 19.14 7.91
N ASN A 49 -8.71 17.85 8.02
CA ASN A 49 -9.85 17.27 8.74
C ASN A 49 -9.51 16.80 10.16
N GLY A 50 -8.36 17.16 10.71
CA GLY A 50 -8.02 16.92 12.10
C GLY A 50 -7.26 15.63 12.37
N PHE A 51 -6.55 15.05 11.40
CA PHE A 51 -5.72 13.88 11.57
C PHE A 51 -4.23 14.23 11.46
N ASP A 52 -3.39 13.62 12.29
CA ASP A 52 -1.94 13.58 12.01
C ASP A 52 -1.66 12.44 11.05
N VAL A 53 -1.18 12.77 9.85
CA VAL A 53 -0.94 11.77 8.79
C VAL A 53 0.55 11.67 8.54
N TYR A 54 1.04 10.44 8.45
CA TYR A 54 2.43 10.12 8.15
C TYR A 54 2.47 9.18 6.96
N SER A 55 3.23 9.51 5.95
CA SER A 55 3.49 8.62 4.81
C SER A 55 4.95 8.23 4.78
N ILE A 56 5.24 6.93 4.65
CA ILE A 56 6.61 6.41 4.69
C ILE A 56 7.05 5.90 3.33
N ASP A 57 8.34 6.08 3.02
CA ASP A 57 8.99 5.28 2.01
C ASP A 57 9.38 3.94 2.64
N LEU A 58 8.89 2.84 2.10
CA LEU A 58 9.37 1.51 2.51
C LEU A 58 10.89 1.40 2.28
N PRO A 59 11.63 0.59 3.07
CA PRO A 59 13.04 0.31 2.77
C PRO A 59 13.26 0.02 1.29
N GLY A 60 14.36 0.47 0.70
CA GLY A 60 14.67 0.31 -0.73
C GLY A 60 13.76 1.10 -1.70
N HIS A 61 12.92 1.99 -1.19
CA HIS A 61 12.11 2.92 -1.98
C HIS A 61 12.44 4.37 -1.61
N GLY A 62 12.03 5.30 -2.47
CA GLY A 62 12.14 6.73 -2.24
C GLY A 62 13.49 7.16 -1.67
N LYS A 63 13.49 7.76 -0.48
CA LYS A 63 14.70 8.22 0.25
C LYS A 63 15.05 7.36 1.45
N SER A 64 14.32 6.27 1.69
CA SER A 64 14.61 5.32 2.76
C SER A 64 15.88 4.51 2.48
N TYR A 65 16.46 3.96 3.55
CA TYR A 65 17.65 3.12 3.46
C TYR A 65 17.39 1.86 2.63
N GLY A 66 18.46 1.15 2.32
CA GLY A 66 18.45 -0.10 1.57
C GLY A 66 18.65 0.08 0.07
N ASP A 67 19.09 -0.98 -0.57
CA ASP A 67 19.33 -1.02 -2.01
C ASP A 67 18.01 -0.90 -2.76
N LYS A 68 17.94 0.04 -3.71
CA LYS A 68 16.71 0.31 -4.45
C LYS A 68 16.15 -0.94 -5.12
N GLY A 69 14.90 -1.30 -4.74
CA GLY A 69 14.22 -2.47 -5.27
C GLY A 69 14.80 -3.83 -4.84
N ASP A 70 15.66 -3.86 -3.82
CA ASP A 70 16.20 -5.09 -3.27
C ASP A 70 16.08 -5.10 -1.75
N LEU A 71 14.98 -5.59 -1.25
CA LEU A 71 14.71 -5.68 0.18
C LEU A 71 14.23 -7.06 0.59
N ASP A 72 14.29 -7.22 1.88
CA ASP A 72 13.74 -8.33 2.64
C ASP A 72 12.42 -7.90 3.28
N PHE A 73 11.42 -8.76 3.21
CA PHE A 73 10.07 -8.45 3.68
C PHE A 73 9.99 -8.26 5.19
N ASP A 74 10.69 -9.09 5.96
CA ASP A 74 10.69 -9.03 7.43
C ASP A 74 11.38 -7.77 7.93
N THR A 75 12.45 -7.35 7.27
CA THR A 75 13.11 -6.06 7.52
C THR A 75 12.18 -4.88 7.29
N CYS A 76 11.33 -4.95 6.28
CA CYS A 76 10.29 -3.92 6.06
C CYS A 76 9.26 -3.91 7.19
N LEU A 77 8.78 -5.07 7.63
CA LEU A 77 7.81 -5.18 8.73
C LEU A 77 8.38 -4.63 10.04
N THR A 78 9.63 -4.95 10.35
CA THR A 78 10.32 -4.45 11.55
C THR A 78 10.46 -2.93 11.48
N SER A 79 10.84 -2.38 10.33
CA SER A 79 10.93 -0.92 10.15
C SER A 79 9.59 -0.22 10.29
N ILE A 80 8.50 -0.81 9.79
CA ILE A 80 7.15 -0.30 10.00
C ILE A 80 6.81 -0.31 11.50
N HIS A 81 7.19 -1.38 12.23
CA HIS A 81 6.95 -1.52 13.66
C HIS A 81 7.67 -0.44 14.47
N ASP A 82 8.91 -0.14 14.14
CA ASP A 82 9.67 0.93 14.78
C ASP A 82 8.99 2.30 14.59
N ILE A 83 8.47 2.57 13.38
CA ILE A 83 7.73 3.81 13.10
C ILE A 83 6.40 3.83 13.87
N VAL A 84 5.61 2.76 13.85
CA VAL A 84 4.35 2.67 14.61
C VAL A 84 4.60 2.91 16.11
N THR A 85 5.60 2.26 16.68
CA THR A 85 5.96 2.40 18.11
C THR A 85 6.31 3.85 18.46
N LYS A 86 7.04 4.54 17.58
CA LYS A 86 7.41 5.95 17.78
C LYS A 86 6.22 6.91 17.67
N LEU A 87 5.27 6.59 16.78
CA LEU A 87 4.16 7.49 16.50
C LEU A 87 2.99 7.32 17.45
N LYS A 88 2.69 6.08 17.85
CA LYS A 88 1.41 5.76 18.50
C LYS A 88 1.23 6.47 19.85
N GLY A 89 2.19 6.41 20.75
CA GLY A 89 2.03 6.97 22.10
C GLY A 89 0.70 6.55 22.73
N THR A 90 -0.13 7.52 23.13
CA THR A 90 -1.50 7.35 23.65
C THR A 90 -2.57 7.52 22.57
N SER A 91 -2.19 7.88 21.35
CA SER A 91 -3.13 8.13 20.24
C SER A 91 -3.64 6.83 19.62
N LYS A 92 -4.81 6.90 18.99
CA LYS A 92 -5.27 5.84 18.09
C LYS A 92 -4.48 5.89 16.79
N LEU A 93 -3.97 4.76 16.33
CA LEU A 93 -3.19 4.66 15.10
C LEU A 93 -3.83 3.70 14.10
N PHE A 94 -4.12 4.22 12.92
CA PHE A 94 -4.66 3.49 11.78
C PHE A 94 -3.60 3.35 10.70
N ILE A 95 -3.48 2.16 10.11
CA ILE A 95 -2.66 1.99 8.91
C ILE A 95 -3.55 2.08 7.67
N LEU A 96 -3.22 3.03 6.79
CA LEU A 96 -3.79 3.15 5.46
C LEU A 96 -2.79 2.64 4.44
N ALA A 97 -3.19 1.68 3.64
CA ALA A 97 -2.29 1.07 2.68
C ALA A 97 -2.89 0.97 1.28
N HIS A 98 -2.05 1.02 0.26
CA HIS A 98 -2.47 0.90 -1.13
C HIS A 98 -1.78 -0.27 -1.82
N SER A 99 -2.56 -1.08 -2.57
CA SER A 99 -2.06 -2.14 -3.46
C SER A 99 -1.12 -3.12 -2.73
N MET A 100 0.15 -3.22 -3.12
CA MET A 100 1.18 -4.01 -2.44
C MET A 100 1.38 -3.59 -0.97
N GLY A 101 1.24 -2.31 -0.66
CA GLY A 101 1.30 -1.82 0.72
C GLY A 101 0.29 -2.52 1.64
N CYS A 102 -0.86 -2.94 1.10
CA CYS A 102 -1.85 -3.72 1.86
C CYS A 102 -1.30 -5.09 2.28
N THR A 103 -0.44 -5.71 1.48
CA THR A 103 0.22 -6.97 1.90
C THR A 103 1.06 -6.75 3.15
N TYR A 104 1.84 -5.65 3.19
CA TYR A 104 2.62 -5.27 4.38
C TYR A 104 1.72 -4.94 5.58
N ALA A 105 0.65 -4.16 5.38
CA ALA A 105 -0.26 -3.78 6.45
C ALA A 105 -0.98 -4.98 7.08
N LEU A 106 -1.40 -5.94 6.27
CA LEU A 106 -2.04 -7.18 6.73
C LEU A 106 -1.06 -8.09 7.49
N TRP A 107 0.14 -8.29 6.96
CA TRP A 107 1.19 -9.02 7.66
C TRP A 107 1.61 -8.31 8.95
N TYR A 108 1.64 -6.99 8.94
CA TYR A 108 1.89 -6.20 10.13
C TYR A 108 0.84 -6.47 11.22
N ALA A 109 -0.45 -6.38 10.89
CA ALA A 109 -1.53 -6.64 11.83
C ALA A 109 -1.52 -8.08 12.38
N HIS A 110 -1.16 -9.07 11.53
CA HIS A 110 -0.97 -10.45 11.96
C HIS A 110 0.21 -10.61 12.94
N THR A 111 1.36 -9.99 12.63
CA THR A 111 2.61 -10.19 13.38
C THR A 111 2.63 -9.39 14.68
N PHE A 112 2.20 -8.12 14.62
CA PHE A 112 2.22 -7.19 15.75
C PHE A 112 0.82 -6.89 16.27
N LYS A 113 0.16 -7.93 16.78
CA LYS A 113 -1.22 -7.85 17.29
C LYS A 113 -1.39 -6.71 18.30
N LYS A 114 -2.53 -6.03 18.26
CA LYS A 114 -2.91 -4.92 19.17
C LYS A 114 -1.99 -3.67 19.10
N SER A 115 -1.10 -3.60 18.12
CA SER A 115 -0.24 -2.41 17.94
C SER A 115 -0.93 -1.27 17.18
N ILE A 116 -2.02 -1.55 16.49
CA ILE A 116 -2.82 -0.59 15.72
C ILE A 116 -4.30 -0.69 16.07
N ASP A 117 -5.07 0.34 15.74
CA ASP A 117 -6.48 0.47 16.07
C ASP A 117 -7.40 0.21 14.86
N GLY A 118 -6.85 0.08 13.67
CA GLY A 118 -7.59 -0.31 12.46
C GLY A 118 -6.77 -0.29 11.19
N LEU A 119 -7.34 -0.90 10.15
CA LEU A 119 -6.77 -0.99 8.80
C LEU A 119 -7.68 -0.33 7.77
N ILE A 120 -7.10 0.42 6.86
CA ILE A 120 -7.78 1.00 5.68
C ILE A 120 -7.02 0.52 4.45
N LEU A 121 -7.64 -0.36 3.66
CA LEU A 121 -7.00 -1.10 2.61
C LEU A 121 -7.55 -0.70 1.24
N PHE A 122 -6.73 -0.01 0.45
CA PHE A 122 -7.07 0.42 -0.91
C PHE A 122 -6.54 -0.58 -1.94
N ALA A 123 -7.45 -1.26 -2.65
CA ALA A 123 -7.13 -2.24 -3.69
C ALA A 123 -6.09 -3.29 -3.26
N PRO A 124 -6.32 -4.06 -2.19
CA PRO A 124 -5.33 -4.91 -1.56
C PRO A 124 -4.79 -5.98 -2.51
N TYR A 125 -3.46 -5.98 -2.68
CA TYR A 125 -2.74 -6.95 -3.51
C TYR A 125 -2.53 -8.25 -2.73
N VAL A 126 -3.57 -9.07 -2.69
CA VAL A 126 -3.58 -10.39 -2.05
C VAL A 126 -4.03 -11.47 -3.03
N ARG A 127 -3.73 -12.73 -2.75
CA ARG A 127 -4.15 -13.86 -3.59
C ARG A 127 -5.30 -14.61 -2.94
N ILE A 128 -6.40 -14.74 -3.66
CA ILE A 128 -7.53 -15.59 -3.30
C ILE A 128 -7.52 -16.81 -4.23
N PRO A 129 -7.31 -18.04 -3.75
CA PRO A 129 -7.16 -19.23 -4.59
C PRO A 129 -8.40 -19.55 -5.45
N SER A 130 -9.60 -19.21 -4.98
CA SER A 130 -10.86 -19.39 -5.73
C SER A 130 -10.99 -18.43 -6.93
N ILE A 131 -10.28 -17.30 -6.93
CA ILE A 131 -10.28 -16.37 -8.06
C ILE A 131 -9.26 -16.86 -9.10
N LYS A 132 -9.75 -17.54 -10.13
CA LYS A 132 -8.91 -18.07 -11.22
C LYS A 132 -8.40 -16.99 -12.18
N LYS A 133 -9.10 -15.85 -12.27
CA LYS A 133 -8.74 -14.73 -13.12
C LYS A 133 -7.43 -14.10 -12.62
N ARG A 134 -6.48 -13.91 -13.53
CA ARG A 134 -5.20 -13.26 -13.24
C ARG A 134 -5.22 -11.81 -13.68
N SER A 135 -4.69 -10.94 -12.85
CA SER A 135 -4.47 -9.55 -13.23
C SER A 135 -3.34 -9.45 -14.27
N GLU A 136 -3.30 -8.33 -14.99
CA GLU A 136 -2.26 -8.09 -16.00
C GLU A 136 -0.84 -8.04 -15.44
N ILE A 137 -0.71 -7.76 -14.14
CA ILE A 137 0.58 -7.68 -13.45
C ILE A 137 1.08 -9.03 -12.91
N GLU A 138 0.23 -10.08 -12.90
CA GLU A 138 0.64 -11.39 -12.38
C GLU A 138 1.53 -12.15 -13.37
N PRO A 139 2.66 -12.72 -12.90
CA PRO A 139 3.48 -13.58 -13.74
C PRO A 139 2.75 -14.89 -14.09
N SER A 140 2.99 -15.43 -15.28
CA SER A 140 2.59 -16.80 -15.59
C SER A 140 3.32 -17.82 -14.69
N ASN A 141 2.81 -19.05 -14.60
CA ASN A 141 3.44 -20.10 -13.78
C ASN A 141 4.89 -20.36 -14.21
N ILE A 142 5.15 -20.39 -15.53
CA ILE A 142 6.49 -20.58 -16.10
C ILE A 142 7.40 -19.42 -15.72
N ARG A 143 6.90 -18.17 -15.81
CA ARG A 143 7.66 -16.99 -15.41
C ARG A 143 7.93 -16.97 -13.91
N PHE A 144 6.98 -17.41 -13.10
CA PHE A 144 7.16 -17.52 -11.65
C PHE A 144 8.24 -18.57 -11.31
N LEU A 145 8.22 -19.74 -11.96
CA LEU A 145 9.26 -20.76 -11.77
C LEU A 145 10.63 -20.23 -12.20
N TYR A 146 10.71 -19.50 -13.31
CA TYR A 146 11.94 -18.81 -13.72
C TYR A 146 12.41 -17.82 -12.64
N PHE A 147 11.53 -17.05 -12.04
CA PHE A 147 11.87 -16.13 -10.96
C PHE A 147 12.41 -16.86 -9.72
N LEU A 148 11.82 -18.00 -9.34
CA LEU A 148 12.31 -18.83 -8.25
C LEU A 148 13.74 -19.33 -8.52
N LEU A 149 14.00 -19.82 -9.72
CA LEU A 149 15.35 -20.24 -10.12
C LEU A 149 16.34 -19.07 -10.06
N ARG A 150 15.96 -17.91 -10.58
CA ARG A 150 16.81 -16.71 -10.54
C ARG A 150 17.01 -16.18 -9.14
N LYS A 151 16.04 -16.30 -8.23
CA LYS A 151 16.20 -15.97 -6.81
C LYS A 151 17.34 -16.79 -6.18
N ILE A 152 17.47 -18.07 -6.55
CA ILE A 152 18.55 -18.94 -6.05
C ILE A 152 19.90 -18.58 -6.67
N LEU A 153 19.95 -18.45 -8.00
CA LEU A 153 21.20 -18.28 -8.73
C LEU A 153 21.75 -16.84 -8.69
N THR A 154 20.86 -15.86 -8.78
CA THR A 154 21.22 -14.44 -8.89
C THR A 154 20.22 -13.54 -8.14
N PRO A 155 20.09 -13.67 -6.81
CA PRO A 155 19.01 -13.06 -6.04
C PRO A 155 18.94 -11.53 -6.18
N LYS A 156 20.09 -10.87 -6.22
CA LYS A 156 20.20 -9.40 -6.31
C LYS A 156 20.09 -8.82 -7.72
N THR A 157 20.06 -9.67 -8.75
CA THR A 157 19.87 -9.17 -10.13
C THR A 157 18.51 -8.50 -10.24
N ARG A 158 18.50 -7.26 -10.70
CA ARG A 158 17.29 -6.47 -10.86
C ARG A 158 16.73 -6.61 -12.28
N ILE A 159 15.44 -6.72 -12.35
CA ILE A 159 14.68 -6.73 -13.59
C ILE A 159 13.61 -5.64 -13.56
N MET A 160 13.21 -5.17 -14.72
CA MET A 160 12.02 -4.33 -14.80
C MET A 160 10.81 -5.17 -14.39
N ALA A 161 10.12 -4.76 -13.34
CA ALA A 161 9.04 -5.51 -12.72
C ALA A 161 7.86 -5.75 -13.67
N THR A 162 7.66 -4.85 -14.63
CA THR A 162 6.58 -4.96 -15.61
C THR A 162 7.12 -4.72 -17.02
N GLN A 163 7.16 -5.75 -17.86
CA GLN A 163 7.38 -5.58 -19.30
C GLN A 163 6.12 -5.02 -20.00
N LYS A 164 4.97 -4.99 -19.29
CA LYS A 164 3.69 -4.43 -19.74
C LYS A 164 3.45 -3.04 -19.12
N LEU A 165 4.50 -2.36 -18.69
CA LEU A 165 4.46 -1.02 -18.10
C LEU A 165 3.54 -0.04 -18.86
N PRO A 166 3.57 0.02 -20.21
CA PRO A 166 2.69 0.90 -20.97
C PRO A 166 1.20 0.70 -20.67
N ASN A 167 0.76 -0.54 -20.50
CA ASN A 167 -0.65 -0.84 -20.25
C ASN A 167 -1.03 -0.57 -18.78
N PHE A 168 -0.15 -0.90 -17.85
CA PHE A 168 -0.32 -0.60 -16.44
C PHE A 168 -0.45 0.91 -16.17
N LEU A 169 0.35 1.72 -16.84
CA LEU A 169 0.34 3.17 -16.70
C LEU A 169 -0.81 3.83 -17.46
N LYS A 170 -1.18 3.32 -18.64
CA LYS A 170 -2.32 3.80 -19.43
C LYS A 170 -3.66 3.67 -18.69
N ILE A 171 -3.79 2.67 -17.80
CA ILE A 171 -5.01 2.45 -17.01
C ILE A 171 -5.26 3.60 -16.02
N GLY A 172 -4.23 4.36 -15.66
CA GLY A 172 -4.33 5.51 -14.76
C GLY A 172 -4.59 6.86 -15.43
N GLY A 173 -4.66 6.91 -16.77
CA GLY A 173 -4.83 8.19 -17.50
C GLY A 173 -3.61 9.13 -17.45
N LEU A 174 -2.48 8.65 -16.95
CA LEU A 174 -1.26 9.45 -16.77
C LEU A 174 -0.35 9.32 -17.97
N GLU A 175 0.29 10.41 -18.33
CA GLU A 175 1.35 10.38 -19.33
C GLU A 175 2.56 9.64 -18.75
N ILE A 176 2.83 8.48 -19.32
CA ILE A 176 3.93 7.57 -18.95
C ILE A 176 5.26 8.32 -18.86
N GLU A 177 5.48 9.26 -19.77
CA GLU A 177 6.71 10.06 -19.81
C GLU A 177 6.92 10.88 -18.55
N GLN A 178 5.87 11.42 -17.95
CA GLN A 178 5.97 12.22 -16.74
C GLN A 178 6.26 11.34 -15.52
N MET A 179 5.68 10.15 -15.47
CA MET A 179 5.96 9.15 -14.42
C MET A 179 7.39 8.61 -14.51
N LEU A 180 7.88 8.34 -15.70
CA LEU A 180 9.24 7.85 -15.91
C LEU A 180 10.30 8.91 -15.62
N LYS A 181 9.96 10.20 -15.76
CA LYS A 181 10.83 11.32 -15.40
C LYS A 181 10.86 11.57 -13.89
N ASP A 182 9.88 11.08 -13.14
CA ASP A 182 9.88 11.19 -11.69
C ASP A 182 10.84 10.15 -11.11
N ALA A 183 12.01 10.60 -10.69
CA ALA A 183 13.08 9.75 -10.12
C ALA A 183 12.66 8.99 -8.85
N ALA A 184 11.48 9.23 -8.31
CA ALA A 184 10.93 8.53 -7.16
C ALA A 184 10.32 7.18 -7.50
N LEU A 185 9.89 6.98 -8.75
CA LEU A 185 9.31 5.70 -9.16
C LEU A 185 10.41 4.68 -9.43
N ASN A 186 10.36 3.57 -8.72
CA ASN A 186 11.29 2.46 -8.93
C ASN A 186 10.59 1.31 -9.67
N PHE A 187 11.01 1.06 -10.89
CA PHE A 187 10.50 -0.05 -11.71
C PHE A 187 11.43 -1.26 -11.76
N HIS A 188 12.61 -1.18 -11.12
CA HIS A 188 13.59 -2.25 -11.13
C HIS A 188 13.66 -2.92 -9.76
N TYR A 189 13.37 -4.21 -9.73
CA TYR A 189 13.35 -5.00 -8.52
C TYR A 189 14.20 -6.26 -8.67
N SER A 190 14.83 -6.66 -7.58
CA SER A 190 15.58 -7.92 -7.53
C SER A 190 14.64 -9.13 -7.63
N TYR A 191 15.17 -10.24 -8.12
CA TYR A 191 14.41 -11.50 -8.12
C TYR A 191 14.01 -11.91 -6.71
N ARG A 192 14.89 -11.69 -5.73
CA ARG A 192 14.58 -11.94 -4.31
C ARG A 192 13.33 -11.22 -3.89
N TYR A 193 13.29 -9.91 -4.06
CA TYR A 193 12.16 -9.08 -3.65
C TYR A 193 10.85 -9.49 -4.34
N ILE A 194 10.88 -9.67 -5.66
CA ILE A 194 9.67 -10.04 -6.40
C ILE A 194 9.09 -11.37 -5.89
N VAL A 195 9.95 -12.38 -5.70
CA VAL A 195 9.52 -13.70 -5.22
C VAL A 195 8.99 -13.62 -3.81
N ASP A 196 9.62 -12.84 -2.92
CA ASP A 196 9.18 -12.70 -1.54
C ASP A 196 7.81 -12.00 -1.45
N VAL A 197 7.61 -10.89 -2.14
CA VAL A 197 6.31 -10.23 -2.22
C VAL A 197 5.21 -11.17 -2.73
N LEU A 198 5.50 -11.96 -3.78
CA LEU A 198 4.55 -12.94 -4.30
C LEU A 198 4.26 -14.07 -3.30
N ALA A 199 5.27 -14.54 -2.57
CA ALA A 199 5.11 -15.57 -1.54
C ALA A 199 4.24 -15.07 -0.38
N PHE A 200 4.57 -13.90 0.18
CA PHE A 200 3.80 -13.29 1.27
C PHE A 200 2.35 -12.99 0.86
N ARG A 201 2.15 -12.46 -0.35
CA ARG A 201 0.82 -12.27 -0.93
C ARG A 201 0.00 -13.56 -1.00
N ASN A 202 0.63 -14.65 -1.44
CA ASN A 202 -0.04 -15.94 -1.65
C ASN A 202 -0.38 -16.65 -0.34
N THR A 203 0.41 -16.45 0.70
CA THR A 203 0.22 -17.09 2.01
C THR A 203 -0.65 -16.28 2.97
N MET A 204 -0.97 -15.02 2.65
CA MET A 204 -1.75 -14.14 3.52
C MET A 204 -3.10 -14.74 3.92
N ILE A 205 -3.75 -15.46 3.01
CA ILE A 205 -5.08 -16.06 3.27
C ILE A 205 -5.10 -16.97 4.50
N SER A 206 -4.00 -17.67 4.79
CA SER A 206 -3.90 -18.54 5.97
C SER A 206 -3.75 -17.79 7.29
N LYS A 207 -3.60 -16.47 7.24
CA LYS A 207 -3.36 -15.57 8.39
C LYS A 207 -4.56 -14.68 8.73
N LEU A 208 -5.63 -14.77 7.94
CA LEU A 208 -6.77 -13.85 8.07
C LEU A 208 -7.53 -14.02 9.39
N ALA A 209 -7.53 -15.23 9.95
CA ALA A 209 -8.13 -15.50 11.25
C ALA A 209 -7.47 -14.74 12.42
N ASP A 210 -6.26 -14.25 12.21
CA ASP A 210 -5.53 -13.49 13.22
C ASP A 210 -5.76 -11.97 13.14
N ILE A 211 -6.50 -11.50 12.13
CA ILE A 211 -6.79 -10.07 11.95
C ILE A 211 -8.12 -9.76 12.61
N ASP A 212 -8.05 -9.18 13.80
CA ASP A 212 -9.17 -8.87 14.69
C ASP A 212 -9.47 -7.37 14.83
N VAL A 213 -8.60 -6.50 14.28
CA VAL A 213 -8.82 -5.05 14.30
C VAL A 213 -9.90 -4.65 13.29
N PRO A 214 -10.59 -3.50 13.47
CA PRO A 214 -11.49 -2.92 12.48
C PRO A 214 -10.84 -2.78 11.10
N VAL A 215 -11.55 -3.13 10.02
CA VAL A 215 -11.00 -3.08 8.66
C VAL A 215 -11.98 -2.42 7.68
N LEU A 216 -11.53 -1.36 7.03
CA LEU A 216 -12.20 -0.76 5.88
C LEU A 216 -11.51 -1.20 4.59
N PHE A 217 -12.24 -1.87 3.71
CA PHE A 217 -11.80 -2.18 2.35
C PHE A 217 -12.38 -1.16 1.37
N LEU A 218 -11.53 -0.57 0.55
CA LEU A 218 -11.92 0.30 -0.55
C LEU A 218 -11.38 -0.27 -1.86
N HIS A 219 -12.23 -0.38 -2.89
CA HIS A 219 -11.79 -0.90 -4.18
C HIS A 219 -12.44 -0.15 -5.35
N GLY A 220 -11.66 0.10 -6.38
CA GLY A 220 -12.17 0.70 -7.60
C GLY A 220 -12.88 -0.31 -8.49
N LYS A 221 -14.13 -0.07 -8.87
CA LYS A 221 -14.91 -0.92 -9.79
C LYS A 221 -14.22 -1.12 -11.14
N LYS A 222 -13.43 -0.13 -11.58
CA LYS A 222 -12.72 -0.12 -12.87
C LYS A 222 -11.26 -0.58 -12.73
N ASP A 223 -10.87 -1.12 -11.57
CA ASP A 223 -9.51 -1.60 -11.34
C ASP A 223 -9.22 -2.85 -12.18
N ARG A 224 -8.14 -2.78 -12.98
CA ARG A 224 -7.65 -3.89 -13.81
C ARG A 224 -6.33 -4.47 -13.30
N ASN A 225 -5.70 -3.82 -12.33
CA ASN A 225 -4.47 -4.29 -11.71
C ASN A 225 -4.74 -5.31 -10.62
N VAL A 226 -5.73 -5.01 -9.76
CA VAL A 226 -6.29 -5.92 -8.78
C VAL A 226 -7.80 -5.92 -8.98
N PHE A 227 -8.41 -7.10 -9.16
CA PHE A 227 -9.85 -7.15 -9.42
C PHE A 227 -10.67 -6.91 -8.15
N PRO A 228 -11.78 -6.17 -8.23
CA PRO A 228 -12.63 -5.85 -7.06
C PRO A 228 -13.13 -7.08 -6.31
N GLU A 229 -13.31 -8.19 -7.00
CA GLU A 229 -13.72 -9.47 -6.43
C GLU A 229 -12.73 -9.96 -5.36
N VAL A 230 -11.45 -9.57 -5.46
CA VAL A 230 -10.42 -9.89 -4.45
C VAL A 230 -10.79 -9.27 -3.11
N SER A 231 -11.09 -7.97 -3.08
CA SER A 231 -11.49 -7.29 -1.84
C SER A 231 -12.79 -7.82 -1.27
N SER A 232 -13.78 -8.11 -2.13
CA SER A 232 -15.07 -8.63 -1.69
C SER A 232 -14.92 -10.00 -1.00
N GLN A 233 -14.17 -10.93 -1.59
CA GLN A 233 -13.93 -12.24 -0.98
C GLN A 233 -13.02 -12.13 0.25
N PHE A 234 -12.01 -11.27 0.20
CA PHE A 234 -11.09 -11.09 1.32
C PHE A 234 -11.78 -10.51 2.55
N CYS A 235 -12.66 -9.53 2.37
CA CYS A 235 -13.48 -8.98 3.44
C CYS A 235 -14.35 -10.07 4.13
N ASN A 236 -14.90 -11.02 3.37
CA ASN A 236 -15.65 -12.14 3.95
C ASN A 236 -14.79 -13.08 4.78
N LEU A 237 -13.51 -13.22 4.45
CA LEU A 237 -12.58 -14.18 5.08
C LEU A 237 -11.86 -13.62 6.31
N VAL A 238 -11.74 -12.30 6.45
CA VAL A 238 -11.14 -11.66 7.62
C VAL A 238 -12.01 -11.93 8.85
N ASN A 239 -11.39 -12.29 9.97
CA ASN A 239 -12.09 -12.62 11.21
C ASN A 239 -12.64 -11.42 11.98
N SER A 240 -12.18 -10.21 11.68
CA SER A 240 -12.69 -9.00 12.32
C SER A 240 -14.22 -8.94 12.26
N THR A 241 -14.86 -8.66 13.39
CA THR A 241 -16.31 -8.44 13.48
C THR A 241 -16.70 -7.06 12.99
N ASP A 242 -15.76 -6.13 12.98
CA ASP A 242 -15.94 -4.76 12.48
C ASP A 242 -15.21 -4.61 11.14
N LYS A 243 -15.91 -4.93 10.07
CA LYS A 243 -15.37 -4.87 8.71
C LYS A 243 -16.39 -4.29 7.75
N LYS A 244 -15.89 -3.41 6.88
CA LYS A 244 -16.69 -2.75 5.85
C LYS A 244 -15.98 -2.81 4.51
N ILE A 245 -16.74 -2.90 3.42
CA ILE A 245 -16.24 -2.78 2.05
C ILE A 245 -17.08 -1.80 1.27
N ASP A 246 -16.43 -0.89 0.55
CA ASP A 246 -17.04 0.02 -0.41
C ASP A 246 -16.38 -0.11 -1.79
N ILE A 247 -17.18 -0.41 -2.81
CA ILE A 247 -16.74 -0.50 -4.21
C ILE A 247 -17.08 0.83 -4.90
N LEU A 248 -16.05 1.55 -5.31
CA LEU A 248 -16.14 2.92 -5.81
C LEU A 248 -16.08 2.98 -7.34
N ASP A 249 -16.71 3.97 -7.95
CA ASP A 249 -16.63 4.16 -9.41
C ASP A 249 -15.32 4.83 -9.83
N CYS A 250 -14.21 4.12 -9.59
CA CYS A 250 -12.85 4.58 -9.88
C CYS A 250 -11.97 3.41 -10.35
N GLY A 251 -10.74 3.73 -10.76
CA GLY A 251 -9.68 2.76 -11.06
C GLY A 251 -8.77 2.50 -9.87
N HIS A 252 -7.61 1.89 -10.14
CA HIS A 252 -6.61 1.50 -9.13
C HIS A 252 -6.09 2.66 -8.28
N TRP A 253 -6.04 3.87 -8.83
CA TRP A 253 -5.46 5.06 -8.19
C TRP A 253 -6.51 5.97 -7.53
N PHE A 254 -7.73 5.48 -7.39
CA PHE A 254 -8.80 6.15 -6.63
C PHE A 254 -9.01 7.60 -7.05
N ASN A 255 -9.21 7.82 -8.37
CA ASN A 255 -9.37 9.15 -8.95
C ASN A 255 -8.24 10.10 -8.55
N HIS A 256 -7.03 9.59 -8.53
CA HIS A 256 -5.80 10.32 -8.15
C HIS A 256 -5.80 10.88 -6.72
N CYS A 257 -6.65 10.37 -5.83
CA CYS A 257 -6.48 10.61 -4.39
C CYS A 257 -5.17 9.99 -3.88
N ILE A 258 -4.76 8.88 -4.50
CA ILE A 258 -3.52 8.16 -4.24
C ILE A 258 -2.71 8.19 -5.52
N PHE A 259 -2.04 9.30 -5.77
CA PHE A 259 -1.05 9.49 -6.83
C PHE A 259 -0.46 10.91 -6.85
N TYR A 260 0.63 11.10 -7.59
CA TYR A 260 1.37 12.38 -7.69
C TYR A 260 0.63 13.47 -8.47
N SER A 261 -0.40 13.17 -9.21
CA SER A 261 -0.89 14.03 -10.26
C SER A 261 -1.80 15.13 -9.72
N GLN A 262 -1.53 16.36 -10.18
CA GLN A 262 -2.48 17.46 -10.16
C GLN A 262 -3.47 17.38 -11.34
N ASP A 263 -3.65 16.17 -11.89
CA ASP A 263 -4.44 15.95 -13.09
C ASP A 263 -5.88 16.39 -12.88
N LYS A 264 -6.33 17.27 -13.81
CA LYS A 264 -7.69 17.82 -13.82
C LYS A 264 -8.75 16.84 -14.35
N GLN A 265 -8.36 15.61 -14.69
CA GLN A 265 -9.24 14.61 -15.28
C GLN A 265 -10.38 14.16 -14.35
N TYR A 266 -10.17 14.22 -13.03
CA TYR A 266 -11.17 13.84 -12.05
C TYR A 266 -11.69 15.06 -11.29
N SER A 267 -13.01 15.10 -11.07
CA SER A 267 -13.62 16.18 -10.32
C SER A 267 -13.16 16.16 -8.87
N GLU A 268 -12.99 17.33 -8.29
CA GLU A 268 -12.68 17.48 -6.87
C GLU A 268 -13.75 16.80 -5.99
N GLU A 269 -15.01 16.85 -6.42
CA GLU A 269 -16.12 16.20 -5.76
C GLU A 269 -15.92 14.69 -5.58
N SER A 270 -15.46 13.99 -6.62
CA SER A 270 -15.20 12.55 -6.55
C SER A 270 -14.05 12.20 -5.59
N ARG A 271 -13.04 13.08 -5.51
CA ARG A 271 -11.93 12.93 -4.54
C ARG A 271 -12.40 13.17 -3.12
N VAL A 272 -13.18 14.22 -2.89
CA VAL A 272 -13.75 14.58 -1.58
C VAL A 272 -14.64 13.45 -1.06
N GLN A 273 -15.41 12.79 -1.93
CA GLN A 273 -16.21 11.62 -1.53
C GLN A 273 -15.36 10.51 -0.93
N ILE A 274 -14.23 10.17 -1.56
CA ILE A 274 -13.30 9.13 -1.05
C ILE A 274 -12.68 9.56 0.29
N ILE A 275 -12.25 10.81 0.40
CA ILE A 275 -11.71 11.36 1.65
C ILE A 275 -12.74 11.30 2.77
N ASN A 276 -14.00 11.70 2.50
CA ASN A 276 -15.07 11.68 3.49
C ASN A 276 -15.41 10.26 3.96
N LEU A 277 -15.38 9.26 3.08
CA LEU A 277 -15.54 7.85 3.45
C LEU A 277 -14.51 7.44 4.51
N VAL A 278 -13.24 7.67 4.23
CA VAL A 278 -12.15 7.33 5.15
C VAL A 278 -12.22 8.12 6.44
N LYS A 279 -12.41 9.44 6.33
CA LYS A 279 -12.55 10.33 7.48
C LYS A 279 -13.66 9.86 8.43
N ASN A 280 -14.85 9.62 7.91
CA ASN A 280 -16.01 9.23 8.72
C ASN A 280 -15.79 7.86 9.37
N TRP A 281 -15.14 6.94 8.66
CA TRP A 281 -14.80 5.64 9.23
C TRP A 281 -13.79 5.77 10.38
N ILE A 282 -12.71 6.56 10.23
CA ILE A 282 -11.75 6.78 11.31
C ILE A 282 -12.41 7.46 12.52
N PHE A 283 -13.34 8.41 12.30
CA PHE A 283 -14.03 9.08 13.41
C PHE A 283 -14.94 8.15 14.21
N SER A 284 -15.49 7.09 13.58
CA SER A 284 -16.34 6.12 14.26
C SER A 284 -15.55 5.07 15.07
N HIS A 285 -14.23 5.02 14.93
CA HIS A 285 -13.31 4.13 15.65
C HIS A 285 -12.32 4.89 16.50
#